data_7668c36eba9ac4f2eba63bba7302510e
#
_entry.id   7668c36eba9ac4f2eba63bba7302510e
#
_cell.length_a   1.000
_cell.length_b   1.000
_cell.length_c   1.000
_cell.angle_alpha   90.00
_cell.angle_beta   90.00
_cell.angle_gamma   90.00
#
_symmetry.space_group_name_H-M   'P 1'
#
loop_
_entity.id
_entity.type
_entity.pdbx_description
1 polymer ?
#
loop_
_entity_poly.entity_id
_entity_poly.type
_entity_poly.pdbx_seq_one_letter_code
_entity_poly.pdbx_strand_id
1 'polypeptide(L)'
;MTKEQFNTAIRLHERLEALRAVKKEIAETEKHRLWYAKRYDPMTGTTKWETVSEYTMRPISDILDRHDKMIRKDIDEEIEEIKRQIEEL
;
A
#
# COMPACT_ATOMS: atom_id res chain seq x y z
N MET A 1 -25.68 16.34 -9.02
CA MET A 1 -24.80 15.81 -7.96
C MET A 1 -24.81 16.74 -6.76
N THR A 2 -25.03 16.22 -5.57
CA THR A 2 -25.00 17.01 -4.35
C THR A 2 -23.55 17.37 -3.99
N LYS A 3 -23.38 18.35 -3.09
CA LYS A 3 -22.07 18.72 -2.57
C LYS A 3 -21.39 17.54 -1.88
N GLU A 4 -22.15 16.74 -1.14
CA GLU A 4 -21.66 15.53 -0.45
C GLU A 4 -21.19 14.48 -1.44
N GLN A 5 -21.95 14.24 -2.51
CA GLN A 5 -21.56 13.32 -3.58
C GLN A 5 -20.29 13.79 -4.29
N PHE A 6 -20.18 15.08 -4.53
CA PHE A 6 -19.00 15.67 -5.16
C PHE A 6 -17.75 15.49 -4.29
N ASN A 7 -17.86 15.76 -2.98
CA ASN A 7 -16.76 15.56 -2.03
C ASN A 7 -16.38 14.09 -1.92
N THR A 8 -17.37 13.19 -1.95
CA THR A 8 -17.12 11.75 -1.93
C THR A 8 -16.39 11.31 -3.20
N ALA A 9 -16.79 11.82 -4.36
CA ALA A 9 -16.13 11.53 -5.63
C ALA A 9 -14.66 11.94 -5.62
N ILE A 10 -14.37 13.16 -5.13
CA ILE A 10 -12.98 13.63 -5.00
C ILE A 10 -12.15 12.69 -4.14
N ARG A 11 -12.67 12.31 -2.96
CA ARG A 11 -11.99 11.41 -2.04
C ARG A 11 -11.71 10.05 -2.67
N LEU A 12 -12.68 9.50 -3.38
CA LEU A 12 -12.53 8.20 -4.06
C LEU A 12 -11.49 8.29 -5.17
N HIS A 13 -11.49 9.36 -5.96
CA HIS A 13 -10.49 9.54 -7.00
C HIS A 13 -9.08 9.71 -6.43
N GLU A 14 -8.92 10.45 -5.35
CA GLU A 14 -7.63 10.61 -4.67
C GLU A 14 -7.12 9.27 -4.15
N ARG A 15 -8.00 8.47 -3.54
CA ARG A 15 -7.66 7.12 -3.06
C ARG A 15 -7.26 6.21 -4.21
N LEU A 16 -7.99 6.26 -5.30
CA LEU A 16 -7.71 5.46 -6.50
C LEU A 16 -6.32 5.78 -7.07
N GLU A 17 -6.00 7.06 -7.20
CA GLU A 17 -4.68 7.49 -7.69
C GLU A 17 -3.56 7.07 -6.75
N ALA A 18 -3.78 7.18 -5.43
CA ALA A 18 -2.80 6.73 -4.44
C ALA A 18 -2.54 5.22 -4.55
N LEU A 19 -3.58 4.41 -4.71
CA LEU A 19 -3.43 2.96 -4.86
C LEU A 19 -2.74 2.58 -6.18
N ARG A 20 -3.03 3.28 -7.27
CA ARG A 20 -2.37 3.07 -8.55
C ARG A 20 -0.88 3.40 -8.46
N ALA A 21 -0.52 4.46 -7.75
CA ALA A 21 0.87 4.84 -7.51
C ALA A 21 1.61 3.76 -6.71
N VAL A 22 1.00 3.23 -5.66
CA VAL A 22 1.57 2.14 -4.85
C VAL A 22 1.77 0.89 -5.72
N LYS A 23 0.76 0.53 -6.51
CA LYS A 23 0.84 -0.63 -7.41
C LYS A 23 2.00 -0.51 -8.39
N LYS A 24 2.19 0.67 -8.97
CA LYS A 24 3.29 0.95 -9.90
C LYS A 24 4.65 0.80 -9.23
N GLU A 25 4.81 1.37 -8.03
CA GLU A 25 6.06 1.27 -7.28
C GLU A 25 6.38 -0.17 -6.90
N ILE A 26 5.39 -0.94 -6.46
CA ILE A 26 5.58 -2.35 -6.12
C ILE A 26 6.07 -3.12 -7.35
N ALA A 27 5.49 -2.86 -8.52
CA ALA A 27 5.91 -3.52 -9.77
C ALA A 27 7.34 -3.16 -10.16
N GLU A 28 7.75 -1.90 -9.98
CA GLU A 28 9.09 -1.43 -10.31
C GLU A 28 10.15 -1.94 -9.34
N THR A 29 9.77 -2.17 -8.06
CA THR A 29 10.69 -2.60 -7.02
C THR A 29 10.75 -4.11 -6.84
N GLU A 30 10.10 -4.88 -7.70
CA GLU A 30 10.04 -6.34 -7.59
C GLU A 30 11.42 -7.00 -7.53
N LYS A 31 12.41 -6.42 -8.19
CA LYS A 31 13.79 -6.92 -8.20
C LYS A 31 14.62 -6.48 -6.99
N HIS A 32 14.16 -5.44 -6.28
CA HIS A 32 14.88 -4.86 -5.14
C HIS A 32 13.90 -4.66 -3.99
N ARG A 33 13.55 -5.76 -3.33
CA ARG A 33 12.62 -5.69 -2.20
C ARG A 33 13.26 -4.97 -1.03
N LEU A 34 12.72 -3.81 -0.74
CA LEU A 34 13.04 -3.06 0.46
C LEU A 34 11.91 -3.28 1.46
N TRP A 35 12.25 -3.86 2.58
CA TRP A 35 11.30 -4.05 3.67
C TRP A 35 11.49 -2.94 4.69
N TYR A 36 10.40 -2.31 5.09
CA TYR A 36 10.40 -1.26 6.09
C TYR A 36 9.76 -1.76 7.35
N ALA A 37 10.45 -1.58 8.47
CA ALA A 37 9.92 -1.85 9.80
C ALA A 37 9.74 -0.53 10.53
N LYS A 38 8.63 -0.41 11.24
CA LYS A 38 8.35 0.76 12.06
C LYS A 38 8.93 0.51 13.44
N ARG A 39 9.88 1.34 13.84
CA ARG A 39 10.55 1.20 15.14
C ARG A 39 10.24 2.41 16.01
N TYR A 40 9.78 2.14 17.22
CA TYR A 40 9.59 3.16 18.24
C TYR A 40 10.88 3.40 19.00
N ASP A 41 11.29 4.65 19.11
CA ASP A 41 12.46 5.05 19.87
C ASP A 41 11.96 5.67 21.19
N PRO A 42 12.13 4.98 22.35
CA PRO A 42 11.68 5.49 23.64
C PRO A 42 12.48 6.71 24.11
N MET A 43 13.69 6.90 23.61
CA MET A 43 14.54 8.04 23.99
C MET A 43 14.02 9.35 23.45
N THR A 44 13.49 9.34 22.22
CA THR A 44 12.96 10.54 21.56
C THR A 44 11.44 10.59 21.53
N GLY A 45 10.78 9.50 21.87
CA GLY A 45 9.32 9.37 21.77
C GLY A 45 8.81 9.36 20.32
N THR A 46 9.68 9.17 19.36
CA THR A 46 9.33 9.18 17.94
C THR A 46 9.32 7.78 17.34
N THR A 47 8.55 7.62 16.27
CA THR A 47 8.53 6.38 15.50
C THR A 47 9.23 6.63 14.17
N LYS A 48 10.14 5.74 13.81
CA LYS A 48 10.89 5.81 12.54
C LYS A 48 10.63 4.57 11.70
N TRP A 49 10.58 4.77 10.39
CA TRP A 49 10.60 3.68 9.45
C TRP A 49 12.04 3.37 9.09
N GLU A 50 12.46 2.13 9.31
CA GLU A 50 13.80 1.66 9.00
C GLU A 50 13.76 0.57 7.95
N THR A 51 14.77 0.54 7.08
CA THR A 51 14.92 -0.53 6.10
C THR A 51 15.46 -1.78 6.81
N VAL A 52 14.79 -2.92 6.60
CA VAL A 52 15.27 -4.21 7.11
C VAL A 52 16.12 -4.86 6.02
N SER A 53 17.31 -5.35 6.37
CA SER A 53 18.20 -5.95 5.38
C SER A 53 17.61 -7.23 4.80
N GLU A 54 17.85 -7.45 3.52
CA GLU A 54 17.44 -8.68 2.83
C GLU A 54 18.03 -9.93 3.51
N TYR A 55 19.26 -9.82 3.99
CA TYR A 55 19.93 -10.92 4.70
C TYR A 55 19.15 -11.34 5.95
N THR A 56 18.68 -10.36 6.73
CA THR A 56 17.90 -10.64 7.94
C THR A 56 16.57 -11.29 7.61
N MET A 57 15.95 -10.91 6.47
CA MET A 57 14.64 -11.40 6.06
C MET A 57 14.69 -12.70 5.26
N ARG A 58 15.90 -13.15 4.84
CA ARG A 58 16.06 -14.35 4.01
C ARG A 58 15.41 -15.61 4.58
N PRO A 59 15.51 -15.91 5.90
CA PRO A 59 14.88 -17.12 6.46
C PRO A 59 13.37 -17.19 6.30
N ILE A 60 12.70 -16.04 6.09
CA ILE A 60 11.25 -15.98 5.92
C ILE A 60 10.85 -15.52 4.52
N SER A 61 11.76 -15.62 3.53
CA SER A 61 11.52 -15.15 2.18
C SER A 61 10.26 -15.77 1.55
N ASP A 62 10.01 -17.05 1.77
CA ASP A 62 8.81 -17.73 1.25
C ASP A 62 7.52 -17.16 1.84
N ILE A 63 7.56 -16.82 3.13
CA ILE A 63 6.44 -16.19 3.82
C ILE A 63 6.20 -14.81 3.25
N LEU A 64 7.27 -14.04 3.06
CA LEU A 64 7.19 -12.69 2.47
C LEU A 64 6.64 -12.71 1.05
N ASP A 65 7.05 -13.69 0.25
CA ASP A 65 6.54 -13.86 -1.12
C ASP A 65 5.04 -14.11 -1.13
N ARG A 66 4.53 -14.93 -0.22
CA ARG A 66 3.10 -15.16 -0.09
C ARG A 66 2.35 -13.91 0.32
N HIS A 67 2.87 -13.15 1.29
CA HIS A 67 2.26 -11.90 1.72
C HIS A 67 2.30 -10.85 0.62
N ASP A 68 3.38 -10.78 -0.15
CA ASP A 68 3.51 -9.87 -1.28
C ASP A 68 2.39 -10.11 -2.30
N LYS A 69 2.14 -11.38 -2.65
CA LYS A 69 1.05 -11.75 -3.55
C LYS A 69 -0.32 -11.35 -3.01
N MET A 70 -0.54 -11.56 -1.70
CA MET A 70 -1.77 -11.17 -1.03
C MET A 70 -1.96 -9.65 -1.05
N ILE A 71 -0.91 -8.89 -0.78
CA ILE A 71 -0.95 -7.43 -0.80
C ILE A 71 -1.32 -6.93 -2.20
N ARG A 72 -0.70 -7.49 -3.24
CA ARG A 72 -1.02 -7.12 -4.63
C ARG A 72 -2.47 -7.41 -4.99
N LYS A 73 -2.95 -8.58 -4.59
CA LYS A 73 -4.34 -8.97 -4.79
C LYS A 73 -5.29 -8.03 -4.06
N ASP A 74 -5.00 -7.71 -2.81
CA ASP A 74 -5.82 -6.82 -1.99
C ASP A 74 -5.86 -5.40 -2.58
N ILE A 75 -4.74 -4.91 -3.10
CA ILE A 75 -4.69 -3.62 -3.78
C ILE A 75 -5.57 -3.63 -5.02
N ASP A 76 -5.49 -4.68 -5.85
CA ASP A 76 -6.32 -4.79 -7.06
C ASP A 76 -7.81 -4.86 -6.72
N GLU A 77 -8.18 -5.61 -5.69
CA GLU A 77 -9.57 -5.71 -5.23
C GLU A 77 -10.08 -4.36 -4.72
N GLU A 78 -9.26 -3.64 -3.97
CA GLU A 78 -9.62 -2.31 -3.47
C GLU A 78 -9.80 -1.31 -4.61
N ILE A 79 -8.94 -1.34 -5.62
CA ILE A 79 -9.05 -0.50 -6.82
C ILE A 79 -10.39 -0.77 -7.52
N GLU A 80 -10.75 -2.04 -7.73
CA GLU A 80 -12.01 -2.39 -8.38
C GLU A 80 -13.22 -1.95 -7.56
N GLU A 81 -13.16 -2.09 -6.24
CA GLU A 81 -14.21 -1.65 -5.34
C GLU A 81 -14.41 -0.13 -5.40
N ILE A 82 -13.32 0.64 -5.42
CA ILE A 82 -13.39 2.10 -5.52
C ILE A 82 -13.98 2.51 -6.87
N LYS A 83 -13.57 1.87 -7.98
CA LYS A 83 -14.17 2.12 -9.30
C LYS A 83 -15.66 1.88 -9.29
N ARG A 84 -16.10 0.80 -8.65
CA ARG A 84 -17.54 0.49 -8.52
C ARG A 84 -18.28 1.58 -7.74
N GLN A 85 -17.69 2.05 -6.63
CA GLN A 85 -18.29 3.13 -5.84
C GLN A 85 -18.40 4.43 -6.63
N ILE A 86 -17.41 4.74 -7.44
CA ILE A 86 -17.44 5.92 -8.32
C ILE A 86 -18.56 5.80 -9.34
N GLU A 87 -18.74 4.63 -9.95
CA GLU A 87 -19.81 4.38 -10.93
C GLU A 87 -21.20 4.50 -10.31
N GLU A 88 -21.36 4.19 -9.04
CA GLU A 88 -22.63 4.28 -8.32
C GLU A 88 -23.01 5.72 -7.89
N LEU A 89 -22.11 6.65 -7.98
CA LEU A 89 -22.39 8.05 -7.71
C LEU A 89 -23.18 8.70 -8.86
#